data_c5cdc1d909c603907a97fad55ac514a8
#
_entry.id   c5cdc1d909c603907a97fad55ac514a8
#
_cell.length_a   1.000
_cell.length_b   1.000
_cell.length_c   1.000
_cell.angle_alpha   90.00
_cell.angle_beta   90.00
_cell.angle_gamma   90.00
#
_symmetry.space_group_name_H-M   'P 1'
#
loop_
_entity.id
_entity.type
_entity.pdbx_description
1 polymer ?
#
loop_
_entity_poly.entity_id
_entity_poly.type
_entity_poly.pdbx_seq_one_letter_code
_entity_poly.pdbx_strand_id
1 'polypeptide(L)'
;MGWGNKRLNEAAAVCAAQFPAIGLGWWIREQLGDDYAYAGAYGAFALFALACLLVVAPLVLPVLGLAHALLQVLPAEALAHRVAGRLRGPVWAWHLLLASLLGVIWAVIALLLWDWPFTTTAPLFAVLGVFPVLGLGWLRRRTRGFWGIWLPALFASVGLFLLVFVGGVLATVTGILEEYEPPKLSAAQLAGEWHGSDGAVLRLRPGGEAELTALPAETEPADSETDPPFAVCDGTATWQPDAKGGNDPYTEGPEGRPGVVLRPAGGCGRETYWRIGGTEAAPELFVPFGDPDAPDVRILRRVP
;
A
#
# COMPACT_ATOMS: atom_id res chain seq x y z
N MET A 1 -38.39 -17.71 2.35
CA MET A 1 -36.94 -17.55 2.66
C MET A 1 -36.78 -17.68 4.15
N GLY A 2 -35.98 -18.65 4.61
CA GLY A 2 -35.83 -18.94 6.03
C GLY A 2 -35.12 -17.82 6.79
N TRP A 3 -35.33 -17.73 8.10
CA TRP A 3 -34.74 -16.75 9.01
C TRP A 3 -33.21 -16.65 8.93
N GLY A 4 -32.53 -17.78 8.61
CA GLY A 4 -31.08 -17.84 8.40
C GLY A 4 -30.59 -17.00 7.23
N ASN A 5 -31.29 -17.04 6.10
CA ASN A 5 -30.90 -16.28 4.90
C ASN A 5 -31.04 -14.76 5.08
N LYS A 6 -32.02 -14.31 5.89
CA LYS A 6 -32.21 -12.89 6.16
C LYS A 6 -31.06 -12.32 6.99
N ARG A 7 -30.68 -12.98 8.10
CA ARG A 7 -29.57 -12.55 8.95
C ARG A 7 -28.24 -12.49 8.21
N LEU A 8 -27.98 -13.52 7.40
CA LEU A 8 -26.76 -13.59 6.57
C LEU A 8 -26.71 -12.43 5.57
N ASN A 9 -27.84 -12.15 4.91
CA ASN A 9 -27.95 -11.07 3.93
C ASN A 9 -27.77 -9.67 4.57
N GLU A 10 -28.36 -9.45 5.76
CA GLU A 10 -28.15 -8.23 6.55
C GLU A 10 -26.68 -8.04 6.93
N ALA A 11 -26.03 -9.10 7.44
CA ALA A 11 -24.64 -9.05 7.82
C ALA A 11 -23.72 -8.81 6.60
N ALA A 12 -23.97 -9.52 5.49
CA ALA A 12 -23.20 -9.36 4.26
C ALA A 12 -23.28 -7.93 3.69
N ALA A 13 -24.47 -7.33 3.66
CA ALA A 13 -24.70 -5.99 3.13
C ALA A 13 -23.97 -4.91 3.98
N VAL A 14 -24.04 -5.02 5.29
CA VAL A 14 -23.37 -4.08 6.20
C VAL A 14 -21.84 -4.25 6.14
N CYS A 15 -21.36 -5.50 6.07
CA CYS A 15 -19.94 -5.77 5.88
C CYS A 15 -19.45 -5.25 4.53
N ALA A 16 -20.22 -5.42 3.45
CA ALA A 16 -19.87 -4.91 2.13
C ALA A 16 -19.72 -3.39 2.08
N ALA A 17 -20.57 -2.67 2.84
CA ALA A 17 -20.62 -1.21 2.84
C ALA A 17 -19.30 -0.51 3.24
N GLN A 18 -18.44 -1.16 4.01
CA GLN A 18 -17.18 -0.54 4.48
C GLN A 18 -16.01 -0.69 3.51
N PHE A 19 -16.02 -1.68 2.61
CA PHE A 19 -14.87 -1.97 1.74
C PHE A 19 -14.47 -0.84 0.80
N PRO A 20 -15.38 -0.05 0.19
CA PRO A 20 -14.98 1.08 -0.63
C PRO A 20 -14.19 2.15 0.14
N ALA A 21 -14.59 2.41 1.40
CA ALA A 21 -13.86 3.36 2.25
C ALA A 21 -12.48 2.82 2.67
N ILE A 22 -12.37 1.51 2.93
CA ILE A 22 -11.09 0.86 3.24
C ILE A 22 -10.16 0.90 2.02
N GLY A 23 -10.67 0.56 0.83
CA GLY A 23 -9.91 0.62 -0.41
C GLY A 23 -9.38 2.04 -0.69
N LEU A 24 -10.23 3.07 -0.48
CA LEU A 24 -9.81 4.46 -0.60
C LEU A 24 -8.74 4.82 0.45
N GLY A 25 -8.92 4.43 1.71
CA GLY A 25 -7.93 4.69 2.76
C GLY A 25 -6.58 4.04 2.48
N TRP A 26 -6.59 2.82 1.94
CA TRP A 26 -5.37 2.17 1.49
C TRP A 26 -4.74 2.91 0.30
N TRP A 27 -5.53 3.24 -0.71
CA TRP A 27 -5.04 3.99 -1.86
C TRP A 27 -4.41 5.35 -1.45
N ILE A 28 -5.04 6.12 -0.55
CA ILE A 28 -4.47 7.36 0.00
C ILE A 28 -3.12 7.07 0.67
N ARG A 29 -3.02 6.00 1.45
CA ARG A 29 -1.77 5.62 2.13
C ARG A 29 -0.66 5.28 1.14
N GLU A 30 -0.97 4.56 0.06
CA GLU A 30 0.01 4.24 -0.99
C GLU A 30 0.50 5.51 -1.71
N GLN A 31 -0.40 6.48 -1.95
CA GLN A 31 -0.03 7.77 -2.57
C GLN A 31 0.87 8.65 -1.67
N LEU A 32 0.91 8.38 -0.37
CA LEU A 32 1.76 9.08 0.60
C LEU A 32 3.11 8.36 0.82
N GLY A 33 3.33 7.23 0.17
CA GLY A 33 4.57 6.47 0.20
C GLY A 33 5.53 6.87 -0.92
N ASP A 34 6.73 6.28 -0.90
CA ASP A 34 7.65 6.36 -2.03
C ASP A 34 7.10 5.55 -3.21
N ASP A 35 6.86 6.20 -4.33
CA ASP A 35 6.30 5.58 -5.53
C ASP A 35 7.36 4.96 -6.44
N TYR A 36 8.65 5.14 -6.12
CA TYR A 36 9.80 4.64 -6.89
C TYR A 36 9.71 4.94 -8.41
N ALA A 37 9.07 6.04 -8.79
CA ALA A 37 8.84 6.46 -10.18
C ALA A 37 7.68 5.78 -10.95
N TYR A 38 6.79 5.06 -10.27
CA TYR A 38 5.57 4.55 -10.90
C TYR A 38 4.49 5.65 -11.14
N ALA A 39 4.75 6.90 -10.80
CA ALA A 39 3.77 7.99 -10.81
C ALA A 39 3.25 8.38 -12.21
N GLY A 40 3.92 7.98 -13.29
CA GLY A 40 3.54 8.38 -14.66
C GLY A 40 2.36 7.63 -15.29
N ALA A 41 2.07 6.41 -14.85
CA ALA A 41 1.12 5.51 -15.53
C ALA A 41 -0.37 5.75 -15.22
N TYR A 42 -0.69 6.65 -14.31
CA TYR A 42 -2.05 6.71 -13.73
C TYR A 42 -3.12 7.43 -14.58
N GLY A 43 -2.77 8.27 -15.55
CA GLY A 43 -3.75 9.10 -16.25
C GLY A 43 -4.76 8.33 -17.11
N ALA A 44 -4.33 7.52 -18.05
CA ALA A 44 -5.20 6.75 -18.94
C ALA A 44 -5.80 5.51 -18.25
N PHE A 45 -5.02 4.86 -17.36
CA PHE A 45 -5.46 3.72 -16.56
C PHE A 45 -6.51 4.10 -15.51
N ALA A 46 -6.53 5.32 -14.98
CA ALA A 46 -7.48 5.74 -13.96
C ALA A 46 -8.94 5.68 -14.46
N LEU A 47 -9.22 6.10 -15.68
CA LEU A 47 -10.56 6.00 -16.27
C LEU A 47 -10.98 4.56 -16.55
N PHE A 48 -10.06 3.73 -17.05
CA PHE A 48 -10.31 2.31 -17.28
C PHE A 48 -10.51 1.57 -15.94
N ALA A 49 -9.67 1.84 -14.93
CA ALA A 49 -9.82 1.29 -13.59
C ALA A 49 -11.14 1.71 -12.94
N LEU A 50 -11.56 2.96 -13.10
CA LEU A 50 -12.86 3.43 -12.61
C LEU A 50 -14.02 2.71 -13.29
N ALA A 51 -13.97 2.51 -14.61
CA ALA A 51 -14.98 1.77 -15.35
C ALA A 51 -15.03 0.29 -14.90
N CYS A 52 -13.88 -0.35 -14.76
CA CYS A 52 -13.78 -1.71 -14.23
C CYS A 52 -14.31 -1.78 -12.79
N LEU A 53 -13.99 -0.81 -11.94
CA LEU A 53 -14.49 -0.74 -10.58
C LEU A 53 -16.02 -0.67 -10.54
N LEU A 54 -16.64 0.16 -11.39
CA LEU A 54 -18.10 0.30 -11.46
C LEU A 54 -18.81 -0.99 -11.87
N VAL A 55 -18.19 -1.83 -12.70
CA VAL A 55 -18.74 -3.11 -13.14
C VAL A 55 -18.42 -4.24 -12.15
N VAL A 56 -17.19 -4.29 -11.67
CA VAL A 56 -16.69 -5.39 -10.82
C VAL A 56 -17.12 -5.23 -9.36
N ALA A 57 -17.14 -4.00 -8.85
CA ALA A 57 -17.49 -3.76 -7.45
C ALA A 57 -18.87 -4.31 -7.04
N PRO A 58 -19.95 -4.15 -7.81
CA PRO A 58 -21.26 -4.73 -7.46
C PRO A 58 -21.26 -6.25 -7.34
N LEU A 59 -20.30 -6.94 -7.97
CA LEU A 59 -20.15 -8.40 -7.89
C LEU A 59 -19.22 -8.79 -6.73
N VAL A 60 -18.11 -8.10 -6.57
CA VAL A 60 -17.07 -8.44 -5.60
C VAL A 60 -17.45 -8.01 -4.18
N LEU A 61 -18.01 -6.80 -4.00
CA LEU A 61 -18.36 -6.30 -2.67
C LEU A 61 -19.35 -7.19 -1.90
N PRO A 62 -20.42 -7.74 -2.50
CA PRO A 62 -21.28 -8.67 -1.78
C PRO A 62 -20.56 -9.96 -1.37
N VAL A 63 -19.63 -10.47 -2.20
CA VAL A 63 -18.85 -11.68 -1.88
C VAL A 63 -17.90 -11.39 -0.73
N LEU A 64 -17.17 -10.28 -0.76
CA LEU A 64 -16.31 -9.86 0.35
C LEU A 64 -17.10 -9.61 1.62
N GLY A 65 -18.26 -8.95 1.50
CA GLY A 65 -19.16 -8.73 2.62
C GLY A 65 -19.67 -10.02 3.23
N LEU A 66 -20.00 -11.01 2.40
CA LEU A 66 -20.41 -12.33 2.83
C LEU A 66 -19.28 -13.09 3.55
N ALA A 67 -18.07 -13.09 2.97
CA ALA A 67 -16.91 -13.71 3.57
C ALA A 67 -16.61 -13.09 4.94
N HIS A 68 -16.58 -11.77 5.04
CA HIS A 68 -16.34 -11.06 6.30
C HIS A 68 -17.46 -11.38 7.32
N ALA A 69 -18.73 -11.36 6.92
CA ALA A 69 -19.83 -11.70 7.79
C ALA A 69 -19.71 -13.13 8.38
N LEU A 70 -19.33 -14.09 7.56
CA LEU A 70 -19.16 -15.49 7.96
C LEU A 70 -17.94 -15.72 8.85
N LEU A 71 -16.83 -15.02 8.59
CA LEU A 71 -15.55 -15.25 9.26
C LEU A 71 -15.39 -14.45 10.55
N GLN A 72 -16.09 -13.32 10.71
CA GLN A 72 -15.92 -12.46 11.88
C GLN A 72 -17.23 -12.11 12.59
N VAL A 73 -18.21 -11.57 11.87
CA VAL A 73 -19.38 -10.94 12.51
C VAL A 73 -20.37 -11.96 13.06
N LEU A 74 -20.75 -12.97 12.28
CA LEU A 74 -21.72 -14.00 12.70
C LEU A 74 -21.17 -14.93 13.78
N PRO A 75 -19.90 -15.39 13.73
CA PRO A 75 -19.32 -16.14 14.84
C PRO A 75 -19.26 -15.32 16.14
N ALA A 76 -18.90 -14.03 16.04
CA ALA A 76 -18.92 -13.12 17.20
C ALA A 76 -20.32 -12.96 17.78
N GLU A 77 -21.36 -12.83 16.94
CA GLU A 77 -22.75 -12.75 17.38
C GLU A 77 -23.19 -14.02 18.10
N ALA A 78 -22.90 -15.19 17.53
CA ALA A 78 -23.25 -16.48 18.13
C ALA A 78 -22.57 -16.68 19.50
N LEU A 79 -21.30 -16.28 19.62
CA LEU A 79 -20.56 -16.30 20.88
C LEU A 79 -21.11 -15.29 21.87
N ALA A 80 -21.46 -14.07 21.42
CA ALA A 80 -21.99 -13.01 22.28
C ALA A 80 -23.32 -13.44 22.97
N HIS A 81 -24.21 -14.12 22.25
CA HIS A 81 -25.42 -14.67 22.83
C HIS A 81 -25.15 -15.73 23.90
N ARG A 82 -24.15 -16.60 23.70
CA ARG A 82 -23.76 -17.64 24.67
C ARG A 82 -23.11 -17.02 25.93
N VAL A 83 -22.26 -16.02 25.73
CA VAL A 83 -21.56 -15.34 26.84
C VAL A 83 -22.51 -14.50 27.64
N ALA A 84 -23.41 -13.72 26.99
CA ALA A 84 -24.42 -12.91 27.67
C ALA A 84 -25.40 -13.74 28.50
N GLY A 85 -25.66 -15.00 28.11
CA GLY A 85 -26.48 -15.92 28.92
C GLY A 85 -25.74 -16.45 30.18
N ARG A 86 -24.44 -16.37 30.27
CA ARG A 86 -23.64 -16.82 31.41
C ARG A 86 -23.10 -15.66 32.26
N LEU A 87 -22.71 -14.59 31.62
CA LEU A 87 -22.14 -13.39 32.24
C LEU A 87 -23.16 -12.26 32.13
N ARG A 88 -23.29 -11.45 33.19
CA ARG A 88 -24.16 -10.27 33.16
C ARG A 88 -23.66 -9.23 32.17
N GLY A 89 -24.52 -8.67 31.34
CA GLY A 89 -24.17 -7.60 30.39
C GLY A 89 -25.04 -7.63 29.12
N PRO A 90 -25.12 -6.52 28.41
CA PRO A 90 -25.89 -6.43 27.18
C PRO A 90 -25.21 -7.19 26.03
N VAL A 91 -26.01 -7.93 25.26
CA VAL A 91 -25.51 -8.76 24.13
C VAL A 91 -24.69 -7.93 23.11
N TRP A 92 -25.09 -6.68 22.86
CA TRP A 92 -24.37 -5.81 21.91
C TRP A 92 -22.94 -5.49 22.35
N ALA A 93 -22.68 -5.33 23.64
CA ALA A 93 -21.34 -5.07 24.16
C ALA A 93 -20.44 -6.31 24.01
N TRP A 94 -20.98 -7.50 24.33
CA TRP A 94 -20.27 -8.77 24.07
C TRP A 94 -20.03 -9.00 22.59
N HIS A 95 -20.97 -8.61 21.71
CA HIS A 95 -20.81 -8.73 20.27
C HIS A 95 -19.66 -7.84 19.77
N LEU A 96 -19.58 -6.57 20.20
CA LEU A 96 -18.49 -5.67 19.88
C LEU A 96 -17.13 -6.23 20.34
N LEU A 97 -17.05 -6.64 21.60
CA LEU A 97 -15.81 -7.19 22.16
C LEU A 97 -15.33 -8.43 21.38
N LEU A 98 -16.24 -9.38 21.13
CA LEU A 98 -15.89 -10.62 20.45
C LEU A 98 -15.59 -10.43 18.96
N ALA A 99 -16.25 -9.49 18.29
CA ALA A 99 -15.90 -9.13 16.92
C ALA A 99 -14.51 -8.51 16.85
N SER A 100 -14.15 -7.63 17.78
CA SER A 100 -12.80 -7.07 17.88
C SER A 100 -11.75 -8.13 18.20
N LEU A 101 -12.02 -9.04 19.13
CA LEU A 101 -11.08 -10.14 19.46
C LEU A 101 -10.88 -11.10 18.29
N LEU A 102 -11.93 -11.43 17.53
CA LEU A 102 -11.79 -12.21 16.30
C LEU A 102 -10.95 -11.46 15.25
N GLY A 103 -11.09 -10.14 15.15
CA GLY A 103 -10.23 -9.31 14.31
C GLY A 103 -8.76 -9.43 14.70
N VAL A 104 -8.45 -9.36 16.01
CA VAL A 104 -7.08 -9.57 16.49
C VAL A 104 -6.56 -10.98 16.17
N ILE A 105 -7.40 -12.01 16.29
CA ILE A 105 -7.03 -13.38 15.90
C ILE A 105 -6.68 -13.44 14.40
N TRP A 106 -7.47 -12.79 13.54
CA TRP A 106 -7.16 -12.71 12.11
C TRP A 106 -5.87 -11.94 11.83
N ALA A 107 -5.54 -10.91 12.63
CA ALA A 107 -4.26 -10.21 12.52
C ALA A 107 -3.07 -11.12 12.90
N VAL A 108 -3.22 -11.97 13.91
CA VAL A 108 -2.21 -12.99 14.25
C VAL A 108 -2.03 -13.99 13.11
N ILE A 109 -3.13 -14.45 12.51
CA ILE A 109 -3.07 -15.35 11.35
C ILE A 109 -2.36 -14.67 10.17
N ALA A 110 -2.68 -13.39 9.90
CA ALA A 110 -2.03 -12.63 8.83
C ALA A 110 -0.54 -12.43 9.07
N LEU A 111 -0.12 -12.19 10.31
CA LEU A 111 1.30 -12.14 10.69
C LEU A 111 1.99 -13.48 10.42
N LEU A 112 1.38 -14.60 10.82
CA LEU A 112 2.00 -15.94 10.70
C LEU A 112 2.07 -16.47 9.27
N LEU A 113 1.13 -16.08 8.38
CA LEU A 113 1.04 -16.60 7.02
C LEU A 113 1.65 -15.66 5.97
N TRP A 114 1.66 -14.36 6.21
CA TRP A 114 2.06 -13.34 5.22
C TRP A 114 3.02 -12.28 5.78
N ASP A 115 3.53 -12.45 6.99
CA ASP A 115 4.44 -11.50 7.67
C ASP A 115 3.89 -10.07 7.77
N TRP A 116 2.55 -9.91 7.80
CA TRP A 116 1.94 -8.59 7.92
C TRP A 116 2.20 -7.98 9.31
N PRO A 117 2.59 -6.69 9.40
CA PRO A 117 2.94 -6.07 10.67
C PRO A 117 1.73 -6.01 11.60
N PHE A 118 1.85 -6.68 12.76
CA PHE A 118 0.77 -6.83 13.75
C PHE A 118 0.26 -5.48 14.28
N THR A 119 1.16 -4.51 14.47
CA THR A 119 0.85 -3.19 15.03
C THR A 119 -0.17 -2.39 14.20
N THR A 120 -0.17 -2.56 12.89
CA THR A 120 -1.10 -1.90 11.97
C THR A 120 -2.31 -2.79 11.65
N THR A 121 -2.11 -4.09 11.54
CA THR A 121 -3.14 -5.05 11.12
C THR A 121 -4.16 -5.33 12.23
N ALA A 122 -3.71 -5.43 13.48
CA ALA A 122 -4.60 -5.75 14.60
C ALA A 122 -5.66 -4.66 14.87
N PRO A 123 -5.33 -3.37 14.99
CA PRO A 123 -6.34 -2.34 15.13
C PRO A 123 -7.26 -2.24 13.90
N LEU A 124 -6.73 -2.41 12.68
CA LEU A 124 -7.53 -2.40 11.47
C LEU A 124 -8.59 -3.51 11.50
N PHE A 125 -8.22 -4.76 11.72
CA PHE A 125 -9.16 -5.89 11.74
C PHE A 125 -10.12 -5.83 12.92
N ALA A 126 -9.70 -5.28 14.07
CA ALA A 126 -10.59 -5.03 15.19
C ALA A 126 -11.68 -4.02 14.83
N VAL A 127 -11.31 -2.89 14.21
CA VAL A 127 -12.25 -1.83 13.77
C VAL A 127 -13.18 -2.35 12.68
N LEU A 128 -12.70 -3.18 11.75
CA LEU A 128 -13.52 -3.82 10.72
C LEU A 128 -14.66 -4.66 11.29
N GLY A 129 -14.49 -5.24 12.47
CA GLY A 129 -15.56 -5.95 13.19
C GLY A 129 -16.57 -5.02 13.86
N VAL A 130 -16.17 -3.83 14.28
CA VAL A 130 -17.01 -2.89 15.04
C VAL A 130 -18.12 -2.29 14.17
N PHE A 131 -17.79 -1.79 13.00
CA PHE A 131 -18.75 -1.13 12.09
C PHE A 131 -19.96 -2.00 11.75
N PRO A 132 -19.80 -3.29 11.34
CA PRO A 132 -20.93 -4.16 11.05
C PRO A 132 -21.81 -4.41 12.27
N VAL A 133 -21.25 -4.55 13.47
CA VAL A 133 -22.03 -4.76 14.69
C VAL A 133 -22.94 -3.57 14.98
N LEU A 134 -22.43 -2.35 14.85
CA LEU A 134 -23.21 -1.12 15.02
C LEU A 134 -24.27 -0.98 13.91
N GLY A 135 -23.89 -1.22 12.67
CA GLY A 135 -24.77 -1.18 11.51
C GLY A 135 -25.92 -2.19 11.59
N LEU A 136 -25.64 -3.42 12.02
CA LEU A 136 -26.65 -4.44 12.22
C LEU A 136 -27.67 -4.05 13.33
N GLY A 137 -27.20 -3.45 14.42
CA GLY A 137 -28.08 -2.96 15.48
C GLY A 137 -29.09 -1.93 14.99
N TRP A 138 -28.66 -1.06 14.06
CA TRP A 138 -29.52 -0.04 13.44
C TRP A 138 -30.43 -0.66 12.36
N LEU A 139 -29.89 -1.50 11.49
CA LEU A 139 -30.58 -2.09 10.35
C LEU A 139 -31.75 -2.98 10.79
N ARG A 140 -31.55 -3.84 11.80
CA ARG A 140 -32.56 -4.78 12.33
C ARG A 140 -33.82 -4.11 12.84
N ARG A 141 -33.78 -2.82 13.20
CA ARG A 141 -34.93 -2.05 13.64
C ARG A 141 -35.82 -1.55 12.50
N ARG A 142 -35.34 -1.55 11.25
CA ARG A 142 -35.96 -0.83 10.12
C ARG A 142 -36.18 -1.65 8.87
N THR A 143 -35.57 -2.82 8.69
CA THR A 143 -35.53 -3.49 7.39
C THR A 143 -36.79 -4.31 7.06
N ARG A 144 -37.19 -4.16 5.81
CA ARG A 144 -38.29 -4.88 5.17
C ARG A 144 -37.89 -5.28 3.74
N GLY A 145 -37.52 -6.54 3.56
CA GLY A 145 -37.15 -7.07 2.23
C GLY A 145 -35.74 -6.72 1.72
N PHE A 146 -35.41 -7.20 0.53
CA PHE A 146 -34.08 -7.10 -0.08
C PHE A 146 -33.60 -5.65 -0.25
N TRP A 147 -34.39 -4.82 -0.91
CA TRP A 147 -34.04 -3.41 -1.12
C TRP A 147 -33.94 -2.59 0.16
N GLY A 148 -34.72 -2.95 1.20
CA GLY A 148 -34.62 -2.32 2.51
C GLY A 148 -33.32 -2.64 3.25
N ILE A 149 -32.53 -3.62 2.80
CA ILE A 149 -31.21 -3.99 3.33
C ILE A 149 -30.10 -3.32 2.49
N TRP A 150 -30.09 -3.55 1.19
CA TRP A 150 -29.00 -3.14 0.32
C TRP A 150 -28.97 -1.63 0.04
N LEU A 151 -30.13 -0.97 -0.05
CA LEU A 151 -30.15 0.48 -0.31
C LEU A 151 -29.57 1.30 0.85
N PRO A 152 -29.95 1.07 2.15
CA PRO A 152 -29.27 1.71 3.26
C PRO A 152 -27.77 1.36 3.36
N ALA A 153 -27.37 0.12 3.01
CA ALA A 153 -25.97 -0.27 2.98
C ALA A 153 -25.18 0.49 1.90
N LEU A 154 -25.78 0.70 0.72
CA LEU A 154 -25.20 1.52 -0.34
C LEU A 154 -25.02 2.98 0.11
N PHE A 155 -26.03 3.59 0.72
CA PHE A 155 -25.91 4.97 1.24
C PHE A 155 -24.87 5.06 2.36
N ALA A 156 -24.79 4.07 3.25
CA ALA A 156 -23.77 3.99 4.27
C ALA A 156 -22.37 3.86 3.65
N SER A 157 -22.22 3.05 2.60
CA SER A 157 -20.98 2.90 1.85
C SER A 157 -20.52 4.22 1.22
N VAL A 158 -21.41 4.91 0.51
CA VAL A 158 -21.14 6.23 -0.07
C VAL A 158 -20.78 7.25 1.03
N GLY A 159 -21.52 7.26 2.13
CA GLY A 159 -21.23 8.14 3.26
C GLY A 159 -19.87 7.90 3.89
N LEU A 160 -19.48 6.63 4.10
CA LEU A 160 -18.16 6.25 4.61
C LEU A 160 -17.05 6.62 3.62
N PHE A 161 -17.27 6.36 2.34
CA PHE A 161 -16.32 6.73 1.29
C PHE A 161 -16.08 8.24 1.25
N LEU A 162 -17.15 9.05 1.25
CA LEU A 162 -17.05 10.50 1.29
C LEU A 162 -16.38 11.00 2.57
N LEU A 163 -16.65 10.37 3.71
CA LEU A 163 -16.00 10.72 4.97
C LEU A 163 -14.49 10.51 4.91
N VAL A 164 -14.04 9.37 4.37
CA VAL A 164 -12.60 9.06 4.20
C VAL A 164 -11.99 9.99 3.15
N PHE A 165 -12.68 10.26 2.04
CA PHE A 165 -12.20 11.15 0.98
C PHE A 165 -12.02 12.58 1.50
N VAL A 166 -13.07 13.17 2.07
CA VAL A 166 -13.01 14.54 2.62
C VAL A 166 -12.02 14.60 3.80
N GLY A 167 -12.02 13.58 4.66
CA GLY A 167 -11.06 13.47 5.77
C GLY A 167 -9.62 13.40 5.27
N GLY A 168 -9.35 12.63 4.22
CA GLY A 168 -8.04 12.53 3.58
C GLY A 168 -7.60 13.88 3.00
N VAL A 169 -8.47 14.51 2.19
CA VAL A 169 -8.17 15.84 1.60
C VAL A 169 -7.90 16.88 2.70
N LEU A 170 -8.71 16.93 3.74
CA LEU A 170 -8.49 17.85 4.86
C LEU A 170 -7.17 17.56 5.58
N ALA A 171 -6.85 16.29 5.80
CA ALA A 171 -5.62 15.89 6.47
C ALA A 171 -4.37 16.26 5.64
N THR A 172 -4.43 16.17 4.31
CA THR A 172 -3.36 16.62 3.41
C THR A 172 -3.25 18.16 3.43
N VAL A 173 -4.36 18.87 3.26
CA VAL A 173 -4.35 20.36 3.26
C VAL A 173 -3.90 20.94 4.60
N THR A 174 -4.18 20.26 5.71
CA THR A 174 -3.75 20.70 7.06
C THR A 174 -2.34 20.23 7.45
N GLY A 175 -1.66 19.46 6.58
CA GLY A 175 -0.33 18.92 6.86
C GLY A 175 -0.32 17.80 7.90
N ILE A 176 -1.47 17.20 8.22
CA ILE A 176 -1.54 16.00 9.09
C ILE A 176 -1.04 14.75 8.33
N LEU A 177 -1.37 14.70 7.04
CA LEU A 177 -0.78 13.73 6.11
C LEU A 177 0.27 14.48 5.30
N GLU A 178 1.52 14.18 5.57
CA GLU A 178 2.67 14.74 4.84
C GLU A 178 2.87 13.93 3.56
N GLU A 179 3.07 14.63 2.45
CA GLU A 179 3.51 14.03 1.19
C GLU A 179 4.92 13.48 1.37
N TYR A 180 5.23 12.37 0.73
CA TYR A 180 6.54 11.78 0.82
C TYR A 180 7.60 12.75 0.27
N GLU A 181 8.58 13.07 1.09
CA GLU A 181 9.80 13.77 0.68
C GLU A 181 10.99 12.81 0.80
N PRO A 182 11.79 12.65 -0.28
CA PRO A 182 12.99 11.83 -0.21
C PRO A 182 13.98 12.40 0.82
N PRO A 183 14.69 11.52 1.55
CA PRO A 183 15.65 11.98 2.56
C PRO A 183 16.78 12.78 1.93
N LYS A 184 17.16 13.90 2.57
CA LYS A 184 18.24 14.78 2.12
C LYS A 184 19.56 14.27 2.68
N LEU A 185 20.27 13.43 1.91
CA LEU A 185 21.53 12.83 2.34
C LEU A 185 22.72 13.65 1.86
N SER A 186 23.63 13.93 2.80
CA SER A 186 24.94 14.51 2.47
C SER A 186 25.87 13.47 1.80
N ALA A 187 26.91 13.93 1.11
CA ALA A 187 27.90 13.03 0.51
C ALA A 187 28.55 12.06 1.53
N ALA A 188 28.73 12.52 2.78
CA ALA A 188 29.24 11.68 3.86
C ALA A 188 28.24 10.59 4.30
N GLN A 189 26.93 10.88 4.25
CA GLN A 189 25.88 9.91 4.54
C GLN A 189 25.65 8.96 3.37
N LEU A 190 25.89 9.36 2.12
CA LEU A 190 25.85 8.50 0.95
C LEU A 190 27.04 7.53 0.90
N ALA A 191 28.21 7.96 1.36
CA ALA A 191 29.36 7.09 1.46
C ALA A 191 29.09 5.89 2.38
N GLY A 192 29.41 4.69 1.89
CA GLY A 192 29.15 3.43 2.59
C GLY A 192 28.84 2.29 1.65
N GLU A 193 28.33 1.20 2.21
CA GLU A 193 28.00 -0.01 1.47
C GLU A 193 26.48 -0.14 1.31
N TRP A 194 26.06 -0.44 0.09
CA TRP A 194 24.66 -0.55 -0.31
C TRP A 194 24.43 -1.91 -0.96
N HIS A 195 23.43 -2.66 -0.51
CA HIS A 195 23.11 -3.99 -0.98
C HIS A 195 21.77 -4.03 -1.68
N GLY A 196 21.71 -4.71 -2.81
CA GLY A 196 20.50 -4.97 -3.59
C GLY A 196 20.14 -6.45 -3.66
N SER A 197 19.15 -6.75 -4.50
CA SER A 197 18.84 -8.11 -4.92
C SER A 197 19.96 -8.70 -5.77
N ASP A 198 19.92 -10.01 -5.96
CA ASP A 198 20.82 -10.77 -6.88
C ASP A 198 22.32 -10.60 -6.59
N GLY A 199 22.66 -10.23 -5.35
CA GLY A 199 24.05 -10.05 -4.94
C GLY A 199 24.64 -8.70 -5.33
N ALA A 200 23.83 -7.73 -5.78
CA ALA A 200 24.28 -6.40 -6.13
C ALA A 200 24.85 -5.68 -4.90
N VAL A 201 26.07 -5.16 -5.01
CA VAL A 201 26.74 -4.36 -3.99
C VAL A 201 27.34 -3.11 -4.62
N LEU A 202 27.03 -1.96 -4.03
CA LEU A 202 27.64 -0.68 -4.37
C LEU A 202 28.37 -0.12 -3.16
N ARG A 203 29.68 0.09 -3.25
CA ARG A 203 30.48 0.77 -2.23
C ARG A 203 30.86 2.15 -2.69
N LEU A 204 30.29 3.17 -2.05
CA LEU A 204 30.62 4.58 -2.30
C LEU A 204 31.70 5.02 -1.33
N ARG A 205 32.88 5.39 -1.83
CA ARG A 205 34.00 5.88 -1.01
C ARG A 205 33.97 7.40 -0.90
N PRO A 206 34.36 7.96 0.24
CA PRO A 206 34.61 9.39 0.34
C PRO A 206 35.67 9.80 -0.70
N GLY A 207 35.38 10.82 -1.52
CA GLY A 207 36.30 11.26 -2.58
C GLY A 207 35.81 10.96 -3.98
N GLY A 208 34.66 10.30 -4.15
CA GLY A 208 34.02 10.11 -5.45
C GLY A 208 34.38 8.82 -6.18
N GLU A 209 35.09 7.91 -5.52
CA GLU A 209 35.36 6.57 -6.03
C GLU A 209 34.25 5.60 -5.60
N ALA A 210 33.93 4.62 -6.45
CA ALA A 210 32.97 3.55 -6.14
C ALA A 210 33.50 2.19 -6.61
N GLU A 211 33.07 1.14 -5.90
CA GLU A 211 33.25 -0.26 -6.28
C GLU A 211 31.90 -0.91 -6.55
N LEU A 212 31.81 -1.64 -7.63
CA LEU A 212 30.61 -2.30 -8.13
C LEU A 212 30.80 -3.81 -8.06
N THR A 213 29.80 -4.50 -7.55
CA THR A 213 29.70 -5.96 -7.63
C THR A 213 28.29 -6.31 -8.07
N ALA A 214 28.16 -7.00 -9.18
CA ALA A 214 26.88 -7.40 -9.79
C ALA A 214 25.85 -6.26 -9.86
N LEU A 215 26.31 -5.00 -10.06
CA LEU A 215 25.46 -3.83 -10.03
C LEU A 215 24.79 -3.60 -11.38
N PRO A 216 23.46 -3.43 -11.46
CA PRO A 216 22.79 -3.03 -12.69
C PRO A 216 23.18 -1.59 -13.08
N ALA A 217 23.52 -1.40 -14.34
CA ALA A 217 23.84 -0.10 -14.94
C ALA A 217 23.10 0.06 -16.27
N GLU A 218 22.76 1.29 -16.64
CA GLU A 218 22.07 1.57 -17.90
C GLU A 218 22.89 1.10 -19.11
N THR A 219 22.17 0.59 -20.11
CA THR A 219 22.73 0.25 -21.43
C THR A 219 22.30 1.28 -22.47
N GLU A 220 22.87 1.22 -23.67
CA GLU A 220 22.29 1.92 -24.81
C GLU A 220 20.88 1.38 -25.07
N PRO A 221 19.95 2.25 -25.55
CA PRO A 221 18.62 1.80 -25.91
C PRO A 221 18.72 0.56 -26.81
N ALA A 222 18.10 -0.52 -26.38
CA ALA A 222 18.16 -1.78 -27.10
C ALA A 222 17.40 -1.65 -28.43
N ASP A 223 17.97 -2.18 -29.51
CA ASP A 223 17.30 -2.27 -30.81
C ASP A 223 16.18 -3.34 -30.82
N SER A 224 16.02 -4.08 -29.71
CA SER A 224 15.12 -5.20 -29.57
C SER A 224 14.46 -5.21 -28.17
N GLU A 225 13.12 -5.43 -28.12
CA GLU A 225 12.36 -5.63 -26.88
C GLU A 225 12.80 -6.84 -26.04
N THR A 226 13.68 -7.69 -26.60
CA THR A 226 14.18 -8.90 -25.92
C THR A 226 15.47 -8.67 -25.15
N ASP A 227 16.15 -7.54 -25.32
CA ASP A 227 17.37 -7.24 -24.61
C ASP A 227 17.08 -6.73 -23.19
N PRO A 228 17.88 -7.16 -22.19
CA PRO A 228 17.66 -6.66 -20.83
C PRO A 228 17.89 -5.14 -20.76
N PRO A 229 17.07 -4.41 -19.99
CA PRO A 229 17.13 -2.94 -19.93
C PRO A 229 18.38 -2.41 -19.19
N PHE A 230 19.23 -3.29 -18.69
CA PHE A 230 20.47 -2.95 -17.98
C PHE A 230 21.54 -4.02 -18.19
N ALA A 231 22.80 -3.62 -18.05
CA ALA A 231 23.94 -4.54 -17.93
C ALA A 231 24.28 -4.77 -16.45
N VAL A 232 24.78 -5.95 -16.10
CA VAL A 232 25.31 -6.24 -14.77
C VAL A 232 26.81 -5.96 -14.78
N CYS A 233 27.25 -5.05 -13.92
CA CYS A 233 28.61 -4.52 -13.90
C CYS A 233 29.37 -4.91 -12.63
N ASP A 234 30.63 -5.30 -12.83
CA ASP A 234 31.65 -5.46 -11.80
C ASP A 234 32.84 -4.51 -12.06
N GLY A 235 33.44 -4.00 -11.00
CA GLY A 235 34.65 -3.19 -11.12
C GLY A 235 34.60 -1.87 -10.35
N THR A 236 35.19 -0.83 -10.93
CA THR A 236 35.30 0.49 -10.32
C THR A 236 34.44 1.51 -11.08
N ALA A 237 34.02 2.56 -10.36
CA ALA A 237 33.27 3.67 -10.90
C ALA A 237 33.69 4.99 -10.22
N THR A 238 33.25 6.09 -10.80
CA THR A 238 33.22 7.38 -10.10
C THR A 238 31.78 7.74 -9.77
N TRP A 239 31.58 8.43 -8.64
CA TRP A 239 30.27 8.87 -8.23
C TRP A 239 30.24 10.33 -7.80
N GLN A 240 29.10 10.98 -8.00
CA GLN A 240 28.87 12.35 -7.58
C GLN A 240 27.45 12.47 -6.99
N PRO A 241 27.29 13.11 -5.82
CA PRO A 241 25.97 13.39 -5.27
C PRO A 241 25.29 14.51 -6.07
N ASP A 242 24.02 14.34 -6.36
CA ASP A 242 23.16 15.37 -6.92
C ASP A 242 22.03 15.68 -5.93
N ALA A 243 22.30 16.64 -5.04
CA ALA A 243 21.35 16.99 -3.97
C ALA A 243 20.10 17.73 -4.48
N LYS A 244 20.11 18.24 -5.71
CA LYS A 244 19.00 19.00 -6.30
C LYS A 244 18.24 18.23 -7.37
N GLY A 245 18.71 17.05 -7.75
CA GLY A 245 18.08 16.28 -8.81
C GLY A 245 18.23 16.88 -10.23
N GLY A 246 19.16 17.82 -10.41
CA GLY A 246 19.32 18.52 -11.71
C GLY A 246 19.79 17.61 -12.85
N ASN A 247 20.32 16.43 -12.53
CA ASN A 247 20.73 15.41 -13.50
C ASN A 247 19.76 14.21 -13.52
N ASP A 248 18.61 14.30 -12.87
CA ASP A 248 17.62 13.23 -12.89
C ASP A 248 16.99 13.09 -14.31
N PRO A 249 17.28 12.03 -15.07
CA PRO A 249 16.81 11.87 -16.43
C PRO A 249 15.33 11.51 -16.53
N TYR A 250 14.71 11.14 -15.42
CA TYR A 250 13.32 10.64 -15.37
C TYR A 250 12.32 11.70 -14.92
N THR A 251 12.77 12.92 -14.63
CA THR A 251 11.90 14.03 -14.22
C THR A 251 11.95 15.15 -15.25
N GLU A 252 10.79 15.54 -15.76
CA GLU A 252 10.65 16.72 -16.60
C GLU A 252 10.65 17.98 -15.74
N GLY A 253 11.68 18.80 -15.82
CA GLY A 253 11.75 20.09 -15.11
C GLY A 253 13.01 20.30 -14.27
N PRO A 254 13.15 21.48 -13.63
CA PRO A 254 14.35 21.86 -12.89
C PRO A 254 14.46 21.22 -11.49
N GLU A 255 13.40 20.60 -10.99
CA GLU A 255 13.32 20.00 -9.66
C GLU A 255 13.16 18.49 -9.77
N GLY A 256 14.25 17.81 -10.15
CA GLY A 256 14.34 16.36 -10.13
C GLY A 256 14.54 15.80 -8.73
N ARG A 257 14.46 14.50 -8.60
CA ARG A 257 14.67 13.80 -7.34
C ARG A 257 16.16 13.75 -6.99
N PRO A 258 16.57 14.07 -5.74
CA PRO A 258 17.96 13.93 -5.33
C PRO A 258 18.51 12.52 -5.59
N GLY A 259 19.79 12.43 -5.94
CA GLY A 259 20.36 11.14 -6.31
C GLY A 259 21.89 11.12 -6.34
N VAL A 260 22.40 10.06 -6.93
CA VAL A 260 23.81 9.80 -7.15
C VAL A 260 24.02 9.48 -8.62
N VAL A 261 24.86 10.28 -9.27
CA VAL A 261 25.35 9.99 -10.62
C VAL A 261 26.49 9.00 -10.50
N LEU A 262 26.38 7.84 -11.11
CA LEU A 262 27.38 6.78 -11.12
C LEU A 262 27.91 6.58 -12.54
N ARG A 263 29.24 6.62 -12.70
CA ARG A 263 29.93 6.42 -13.97
C ARG A 263 30.83 5.19 -13.89
N PRO A 264 30.40 4.03 -14.40
CA PRO A 264 31.23 2.83 -14.42
C PRO A 264 32.50 3.04 -15.27
N ALA A 265 33.62 2.48 -14.83
CA ALA A 265 34.83 2.44 -15.59
C ALA A 265 34.86 1.18 -16.50
N GLY A 266 35.65 1.21 -17.56
CA GLY A 266 35.92 0.01 -18.40
C GLY A 266 34.83 -0.34 -19.41
N GLY A 267 33.86 0.56 -19.65
CA GLY A 267 32.82 0.36 -20.69
C GLY A 267 31.71 -0.61 -20.31
N CYS A 268 31.55 -0.91 -19.02
CA CYS A 268 30.41 -1.69 -18.51
C CYS A 268 29.25 -0.76 -18.23
N GLY A 269 28.27 -0.72 -19.13
CA GLY A 269 27.11 0.14 -19.02
C GLY A 269 27.40 1.63 -19.25
N ARG A 270 26.40 2.44 -19.05
CA ARG A 270 26.45 3.90 -19.18
C ARG A 270 26.36 4.57 -17.79
N GLU A 271 26.48 5.90 -17.81
CA GLU A 271 26.16 6.71 -16.64
C GLU A 271 24.76 6.40 -16.15
N THR A 272 24.63 6.04 -14.88
CA THR A 272 23.37 5.63 -14.26
C THR A 272 23.04 6.58 -13.12
N TYR A 273 21.79 7.07 -13.09
CA TYR A 273 21.30 7.94 -12.04
C TYR A 273 20.54 7.14 -10.98
N TRP A 274 21.15 7.00 -9.80
CA TRP A 274 20.55 6.35 -8.64
C TRP A 274 19.81 7.37 -7.79
N ARG A 275 18.48 7.33 -7.81
CA ARG A 275 17.61 8.21 -7.02
C ARG A 275 17.65 7.83 -5.55
N ILE A 276 17.56 8.83 -4.66
CA ILE A 276 17.44 8.60 -3.22
C ILE A 276 15.98 8.32 -2.87
N GLY A 277 15.75 7.24 -2.10
CA GLY A 277 14.46 6.80 -1.61
C GLY A 277 14.49 6.39 -0.16
N GLY A 278 13.38 5.79 0.31
CA GLY A 278 13.24 5.30 1.67
C GLY A 278 13.05 6.40 2.70
N THR A 279 13.65 6.26 3.88
CA THR A 279 13.57 7.21 4.98
C THR A 279 14.96 7.60 5.49
N GLU A 280 15.08 8.65 6.30
CA GLU A 280 16.38 9.01 6.92
C GLU A 280 16.98 7.87 7.77
N ALA A 281 16.13 7.07 8.42
CA ALA A 281 16.55 5.92 9.23
C ALA A 281 16.88 4.68 8.39
N ALA A 282 16.29 4.54 7.21
CA ALA A 282 16.49 3.44 6.29
C ALA A 282 16.52 3.99 4.85
N PRO A 283 17.63 4.67 4.47
CA PRO A 283 17.75 5.25 3.13
C PRO A 283 17.94 4.16 2.08
N GLU A 284 17.43 4.42 0.90
CA GLU A 284 17.50 3.55 -0.25
C GLU A 284 18.06 4.32 -1.46
N LEU A 285 18.71 3.59 -2.37
CA LEU A 285 19.04 4.09 -3.72
C LEU A 285 18.29 3.21 -4.72
N PHE A 286 17.66 3.81 -5.71
CA PHE A 286 16.91 3.04 -6.70
C PHE A 286 17.03 3.62 -8.11
N VAL A 287 16.85 2.74 -9.11
CA VAL A 287 16.80 3.10 -10.53
C VAL A 287 15.63 2.36 -11.17
N PRO A 288 14.75 3.05 -11.91
CA PRO A 288 13.75 2.44 -12.78
C PRO A 288 14.40 2.16 -14.15
N PHE A 289 14.66 0.90 -14.48
CA PHE A 289 15.19 0.50 -15.79
C PHE A 289 14.07 0.16 -16.76
N GLY A 290 14.29 0.41 -18.05
CA GLY A 290 13.42 -0.03 -19.13
C GLY A 290 12.26 0.92 -19.42
N ASP A 291 11.08 0.35 -19.71
CA ASP A 291 9.91 1.09 -20.12
C ASP A 291 9.37 1.99 -18.95
N PRO A 292 9.21 3.29 -19.16
CA PRO A 292 8.64 4.18 -18.13
C PRO A 292 7.27 3.77 -17.62
N ASP A 293 6.47 3.08 -18.46
CA ASP A 293 5.13 2.60 -18.08
C ASP A 293 5.15 1.30 -17.28
N ALA A 294 6.26 0.54 -17.34
CA ALA A 294 6.46 -0.72 -16.63
C ALA A 294 7.94 -0.93 -16.25
N PRO A 295 8.53 -0.04 -15.43
CA PRO A 295 9.94 -0.09 -15.12
C PRO A 295 10.33 -1.30 -14.26
N ASP A 296 11.51 -1.87 -14.52
CA ASP A 296 12.17 -2.80 -13.60
C ASP A 296 12.92 -1.97 -12.53
N VAL A 297 12.31 -1.80 -11.39
CA VAL A 297 12.88 -1.00 -10.29
C VAL A 297 13.89 -1.82 -9.50
N ARG A 298 15.14 -1.39 -9.50
CA ARG A 298 16.22 -1.97 -8.71
C ARG A 298 16.52 -1.10 -7.50
N ILE A 299 16.51 -1.70 -6.30
CA ILE A 299 16.65 -1.00 -5.03
C ILE A 299 17.87 -1.52 -4.30
N LEU A 300 18.69 -0.58 -3.81
CA LEU A 300 19.82 -0.84 -2.92
C LEU A 300 19.48 -0.28 -1.53
N ARG A 301 19.76 -1.05 -0.49
CA ARG A 301 19.59 -0.66 0.91
C ARG A 301 20.93 -0.50 1.59
N ARG A 302 21.05 0.52 2.41
CA ARG A 302 22.28 0.77 3.14
C ARG A 302 22.48 -0.29 4.21
N VAL A 303 23.70 -0.82 4.29
CA VAL A 303 24.12 -1.68 5.40
C VAL A 303 24.44 -0.80 6.60
N PRO A 304 23.93 -1.12 7.80
CA PRO A 304 24.17 -0.38 9.04
C PRO A 304 25.66 -0.28 9.43
#